data_4d3c0008be4f81d48bafa2f846830e07
#
_entry.id   4d3c0008be4f81d48bafa2f846830e07
#
_cell.length_a   1.000
_cell.length_b   1.000
_cell.length_c   1.000
_cell.angle_alpha   90.00
_cell.angle_beta   90.00
_cell.angle_gamma   90.00
#
_symmetry.space_group_name_H-M   'P 1'
#
loop_
_entity.id
_entity.type
_entity.pdbx_description
1 polymer ?
#
loop_
_entity_poly.entity_id
_entity_poly.type
_entity_poly.pdbx_seq_one_letter_code
_entity_poly.pdbx_strand_id
1 'polypeptide(L)'
;MGRINWITVRLPGYDGKYIQTGVQILKNIQEDIKSGKFKQVYLLYGEEAYLKQQYKRNLVKALNPDDDTMNFARYEGKGIDIRELISLFDTMPFFADRRTVLLEDTGFFKNKCEELADYMKNLPDYLYLVFCESEVDKRSRMYKAVKACGSIGEFKQQDEKTLMRWAAGILGKNGRKITQRDVELLLSMTGTDMGNLRMELEKLISYTEGREVVTAADIQAVCTTQTTNKIFDMVRAVTEKNQKRALDLYYDLLTLREPPMRILFLLAKQFRQICLTKKLSQEGLSQTEIASKLGVPSFVVRNLASCARSYTVEELENAVRDFVDAEEAVKTGTLGDVLSVELLIVKYSSARTKSA
;
A
#
# COMPACT_ATOMS: atom_id res chain seq x y z
N MET A 1 -13.26 6.90 -34.04
CA MET A 1 -11.89 6.43 -33.76
C MET A 1 -11.36 7.22 -32.55
N GLY A 2 -11.48 6.67 -31.34
CA GLY A 2 -10.97 7.30 -30.13
C GLY A 2 -9.43 7.25 -30.11
N ARG A 3 -8.80 8.39 -29.80
CA ARG A 3 -7.34 8.47 -29.64
C ARG A 3 -6.92 7.54 -28.48
N ILE A 4 -6.09 6.55 -28.81
CA ILE A 4 -5.46 5.66 -27.83
C ILE A 4 -4.40 6.50 -27.11
N ASN A 5 -4.65 6.84 -25.85
CA ASN A 5 -3.67 7.57 -25.02
C ASN A 5 -2.63 6.58 -24.47
N TRP A 6 -1.48 6.51 -25.13
CA TRP A 6 -0.31 5.79 -24.64
C TRP A 6 0.37 6.61 -23.53
N ILE A 7 0.68 5.98 -22.40
CA ILE A 7 1.59 6.58 -21.41
C ILE A 7 3.02 6.37 -21.93
N THR A 8 3.50 7.32 -22.76
CA THR A 8 4.89 7.31 -23.18
C THR A 8 5.72 7.99 -22.12
N VAL A 9 6.38 7.21 -21.26
CA VAL A 9 7.32 7.73 -20.26
C VAL A 9 8.71 7.70 -20.88
N ARG A 10 9.23 8.86 -21.31
CA ARG A 10 10.68 9.01 -21.55
C ARG A 10 11.37 8.97 -20.19
N LEU A 11 12.07 7.88 -19.91
CA LEU A 11 12.85 7.72 -18.69
C LEU A 11 14.35 7.90 -19.00
N PRO A 12 15.03 8.86 -18.37
CA PRO A 12 16.42 8.70 -17.98
C PRO A 12 16.43 8.01 -16.61
N GLY A 13 17.29 7.04 -16.43
CA GLY A 13 17.69 6.38 -15.20
C GLY A 13 16.67 6.23 -14.06
N TYR A 14 16.93 5.35 -13.12
CA TYR A 14 16.13 5.08 -11.92
C TYR A 14 15.95 6.35 -11.05
N ASP A 15 15.33 7.38 -11.60
CA ASP A 15 15.08 8.64 -10.92
C ASP A 15 13.73 8.58 -10.23
N GLY A 16 13.72 8.66 -8.90
CA GLY A 16 12.54 8.84 -8.06
C GLY A 16 11.70 10.09 -8.38
N LYS A 17 11.73 10.58 -9.62
CA LYS A 17 11.04 11.77 -10.12
C LYS A 17 9.51 11.66 -10.16
N TYR A 18 8.96 10.47 -9.90
CA TYR A 18 7.52 10.23 -10.04
C TYR A 18 6.76 10.13 -8.72
N ILE A 19 7.42 10.35 -7.59
CA ILE A 19 6.84 10.25 -6.24
C ILE A 19 6.64 11.67 -5.70
N GLN A 20 5.39 12.12 -5.61
CA GLN A 20 5.06 13.54 -5.38
C GLN A 20 5.09 14.04 -3.92
N THR A 21 5.30 13.22 -2.91
CA THR A 21 5.35 13.70 -1.52
C THR A 21 6.58 13.15 -0.80
N GLY A 22 7.48 14.02 -0.43
CA GLY A 22 8.82 13.65 0.08
C GLY A 22 9.93 13.79 -0.96
N VAL A 23 9.61 14.34 -2.16
CA VAL A 23 10.49 14.37 -3.34
C VAL A 23 11.87 14.96 -3.05
N GLN A 24 11.96 15.97 -2.19
CA GLN A 24 13.27 16.60 -1.91
C GLN A 24 14.14 15.70 -1.05
N ILE A 25 13.57 15.04 -0.04
CA ILE A 25 14.32 14.21 0.93
C ILE A 25 14.73 12.88 0.30
N LEU A 26 13.83 12.26 -0.49
CA LEU A 26 14.15 11.04 -1.24
C LEU A 26 15.21 11.29 -2.32
N LYS A 27 15.22 12.49 -2.93
CA LYS A 27 16.31 12.93 -3.82
C LYS A 27 17.62 13.03 -3.08
N ASN A 28 17.64 13.60 -1.88
CA ASN A 28 18.87 13.73 -1.08
C ASN A 28 19.47 12.35 -0.78
N ILE A 29 18.67 11.38 -0.34
CA ILE A 29 19.18 10.00 -0.09
C ILE A 29 19.71 9.37 -1.38
N GLN A 30 19.04 9.58 -2.53
CA GLN A 30 19.53 9.08 -3.81
C GLN A 30 20.81 9.78 -4.27
N GLU A 31 20.92 11.08 -4.02
CA GLU A 31 22.14 11.87 -4.29
C GLU A 31 23.28 11.41 -3.40
N ASP A 32 23.04 11.17 -2.12
CA ASP A 32 24.02 10.63 -1.18
C ASP A 32 24.54 9.25 -1.67
N ILE A 33 23.63 8.35 -2.07
CA ILE A 33 23.98 7.03 -2.63
C ILE A 33 24.82 7.17 -3.92
N LYS A 34 24.43 8.09 -4.83
CA LYS A 34 25.13 8.28 -6.11
C LYS A 34 26.50 8.95 -5.94
N SER A 35 26.60 9.90 -5.03
CA SER A 35 27.82 10.67 -4.81
C SER A 35 28.80 10.00 -3.85
N GLY A 36 28.35 9.01 -3.07
CA GLY A 36 29.13 8.39 -1.99
C GLY A 36 29.32 9.30 -0.77
N LYS A 37 28.65 10.46 -0.73
CA LYS A 37 28.73 11.42 0.39
C LYS A 37 27.54 11.21 1.33
N PHE A 38 27.72 10.35 2.32
CA PHE A 38 26.67 9.97 3.24
C PHE A 38 26.55 10.92 4.43
N LYS A 39 25.31 11.06 4.94
CA LYS A 39 25.07 11.56 6.29
C LYS A 39 25.30 10.43 7.31
N GLN A 40 25.70 10.77 8.52
CA GLN A 40 25.92 9.77 9.57
C GLN A 40 24.63 9.09 10.04
N VAL A 41 23.48 9.76 9.94
CA VAL A 41 22.19 9.21 10.41
C VAL A 41 21.13 9.33 9.34
N TYR A 42 20.42 8.23 9.10
CA TYR A 42 19.25 8.18 8.25
C TYR A 42 18.05 7.63 9.03
N LEU A 43 16.89 8.28 8.90
CA LEU A 43 15.62 7.79 9.40
C LEU A 43 14.68 7.56 8.22
N LEU A 44 14.29 6.31 8.00
CA LEU A 44 13.33 5.88 6.99
C LEU A 44 12.05 5.45 7.71
N TYR A 45 10.90 6.11 7.46
CA TYR A 45 9.65 5.76 8.12
C TYR A 45 8.44 6.05 7.24
N GLY A 46 7.28 5.49 7.58
CA GLY A 46 6.01 5.71 6.90
C GLY A 46 5.34 4.43 6.43
N GLU A 47 4.16 4.61 5.84
CA GLU A 47 3.22 3.53 5.53
C GLU A 47 3.58 2.75 4.25
N GLU A 48 4.32 3.38 3.30
CA GLU A 48 4.69 2.73 2.05
C GLU A 48 5.88 1.78 2.26
N ALA A 49 5.55 0.56 2.66
CA ALA A 49 6.52 -0.46 3.05
C ALA A 49 7.48 -0.84 1.90
N TYR A 50 6.97 -0.97 0.66
CA TYR A 50 7.78 -1.37 -0.49
C TYR A 50 8.92 -0.38 -0.76
N LEU A 51 8.60 0.91 -0.87
CA LEU A 51 9.60 1.94 -1.11
C LEU A 51 10.58 2.06 0.06
N LYS A 52 10.08 2.04 1.32
CA LYS A 52 10.91 2.07 2.52
C LYS A 52 11.95 0.95 2.50
N GLN A 53 11.54 -0.28 2.20
CA GLN A 53 12.44 -1.43 2.11
C GLN A 53 13.42 -1.32 0.93
N GLN A 54 12.99 -0.79 -0.20
CA GLN A 54 13.85 -0.57 -1.36
C GLN A 54 14.96 0.46 -1.05
N TYR A 55 14.58 1.59 -0.44
CA TYR A 55 15.55 2.62 -0.05
C TYR A 55 16.49 2.13 1.04
N LYS A 56 15.99 1.40 2.04
CA LYS A 56 16.80 0.76 3.08
C LYS A 56 17.87 -0.15 2.45
N ARG A 57 17.46 -1.07 1.57
CA ARG A 57 18.40 -2.00 0.91
C ARG A 57 19.48 -1.25 0.13
N ASN A 58 19.09 -0.26 -0.67
CA ASN A 58 20.01 0.50 -1.47
C ASN A 58 20.99 1.31 -0.63
N LEU A 59 20.51 1.90 0.46
CA LEU A 59 21.34 2.69 1.39
C LEU A 59 22.33 1.81 2.15
N VAL A 60 21.85 0.69 2.71
CA VAL A 60 22.70 -0.27 3.43
C VAL A 60 23.76 -0.84 2.49
N LYS A 61 23.38 -1.24 1.27
CA LYS A 61 24.36 -1.72 0.28
C LYS A 61 25.39 -0.67 -0.12
N ALA A 62 25.02 0.60 -0.16
CA ALA A 62 25.95 1.68 -0.49
C ALA A 62 26.86 2.03 0.70
N LEU A 63 26.39 1.87 1.94
CA LEU A 63 27.18 2.04 3.16
C LEU A 63 28.08 0.84 3.46
N ASN A 64 27.66 -0.36 3.06
CA ASN A 64 28.40 -1.62 3.24
C ASN A 64 28.49 -2.37 1.89
N PRO A 65 29.29 -1.90 0.93
CA PRO A 65 29.34 -2.44 -0.43
C PRO A 65 29.91 -3.86 -0.50
N ASP A 66 30.80 -4.22 0.42
CA ASP A 66 31.52 -5.50 0.45
C ASP A 66 30.83 -6.56 1.31
N ASP A 67 29.60 -6.28 1.78
CA ASP A 67 28.84 -7.12 2.71
C ASP A 67 29.65 -7.51 3.97
N ASP A 68 30.45 -6.56 4.46
CA ASP A 68 31.31 -6.73 5.64
C ASP A 68 30.46 -6.98 6.91
N THR A 69 30.59 -8.16 7.47
CA THR A 69 29.87 -8.59 8.67
C THR A 69 30.53 -8.18 9.97
N MET A 70 31.81 -7.78 9.94
CA MET A 70 32.54 -7.36 11.14
C MET A 70 32.19 -5.93 11.55
N ASN A 71 31.92 -5.07 10.56
CA ASN A 71 31.61 -3.66 10.76
C ASN A 71 30.14 -3.31 10.47
N PHE A 72 29.30 -4.33 10.26
CA PHE A 72 27.85 -4.18 10.09
C PHE A 72 27.11 -4.88 11.22
N ALA A 73 26.22 -4.16 11.89
CA ALA A 73 25.32 -4.72 12.89
C ALA A 73 23.87 -4.42 12.55
N ARG A 74 22.97 -5.37 12.86
CA ARG A 74 21.52 -5.21 12.69
C ARG A 74 20.82 -5.51 14.01
N TYR A 75 19.96 -4.59 14.41
CA TYR A 75 19.07 -4.73 15.55
C TYR A 75 17.62 -4.55 15.10
N GLU A 76 16.74 -5.38 15.62
CA GLU A 76 15.32 -5.36 15.26
C GLU A 76 14.44 -5.54 16.50
N GLY A 77 13.35 -4.76 16.56
CA GLY A 77 12.36 -4.86 17.63
C GLY A 77 12.63 -3.99 18.84
N LYS A 78 11.70 -4.07 19.79
CA LYS A 78 11.71 -3.29 21.04
C LYS A 78 12.54 -4.00 22.11
N GLY A 79 13.06 -3.21 23.07
CA GLY A 79 13.79 -3.77 24.22
C GLY A 79 15.30 -3.85 24.02
N ILE A 80 15.83 -3.20 23.00
CA ILE A 80 17.28 -3.05 22.78
C ILE A 80 17.85 -2.20 23.94
N ASP A 81 18.91 -2.72 24.59
CA ASP A 81 19.62 -1.96 25.63
C ASP A 81 20.41 -0.83 25.00
N ILE A 82 20.07 0.41 25.41
CA ILE A 82 20.68 1.62 24.85
C ILE A 82 22.16 1.73 25.22
N ARG A 83 22.56 1.26 26.41
CA ARG A 83 23.94 1.34 26.86
C ARG A 83 24.83 0.36 26.09
N GLU A 84 24.34 -0.85 25.87
CA GLU A 84 25.03 -1.82 25.01
C GLU A 84 25.16 -1.30 23.57
N LEU A 85 24.09 -0.67 23.07
CA LEU A 85 24.08 -0.08 21.75
C LEU A 85 25.09 1.07 21.62
N ILE A 86 25.16 1.98 22.59
CA ILE A 86 26.15 3.06 22.63
C ILE A 86 27.58 2.50 22.75
N SER A 87 27.78 1.48 23.57
CA SER A 87 29.10 0.80 23.66
C SER A 87 29.55 0.22 22.32
N LEU A 88 28.61 -0.35 21.54
CA LEU A 88 28.89 -0.79 20.17
C LEU A 88 29.25 0.39 19.25
N PHE A 89 28.54 1.50 19.38
CA PHE A 89 28.77 2.71 18.56
C PHE A 89 30.16 3.31 18.80
N ASP A 90 30.63 3.26 20.04
CA ASP A 90 31.97 3.75 20.43
C ASP A 90 33.09 2.78 20.04
N THR A 91 32.77 1.58 19.59
CA THR A 91 33.77 0.63 19.14
C THR A 91 34.23 0.98 17.74
N MET A 92 35.52 1.23 17.56
CA MET A 92 36.12 1.52 16.25
C MET A 92 35.90 0.38 15.24
N PRO A 93 35.74 0.70 13.96
CA PRO A 93 35.63 -0.32 12.93
C PRO A 93 36.94 -1.13 12.82
N PHE A 94 36.77 -2.41 12.49
CA PHE A 94 37.88 -3.33 12.34
C PHE A 94 38.37 -3.38 10.90
N PHE A 95 39.55 -2.86 10.63
CA PHE A 95 40.15 -2.77 9.29
C PHE A 95 39.25 -2.14 8.21
N ALA A 96 38.40 -1.18 8.59
CA ALA A 96 37.51 -0.47 7.69
C ALA A 96 37.37 1.00 8.10
N ASP A 97 36.94 1.85 7.16
CA ASP A 97 36.75 3.29 7.40
C ASP A 97 35.47 3.63 8.14
N ARG A 98 34.52 2.67 8.19
CA ARG A 98 33.18 2.92 8.75
C ARG A 98 32.57 1.71 9.42
N ARG A 99 31.72 2.00 10.41
CA ARG A 99 30.80 1.05 11.04
C ARG A 99 29.38 1.44 10.69
N THR A 100 28.60 0.49 10.19
CA THR A 100 27.20 0.71 9.81
C THR A 100 26.29 -0.08 10.73
N VAL A 101 25.30 0.57 11.34
CA VAL A 101 24.30 -0.08 12.19
C VAL A 101 22.90 0.18 11.65
N LEU A 102 22.20 -0.90 11.34
CA LEU A 102 20.80 -0.88 10.92
C LEU A 102 19.91 -1.16 12.12
N LEU A 103 18.93 -0.28 12.36
CA LEU A 103 18.01 -0.36 13.49
C LEU A 103 16.56 -0.36 12.95
N GLU A 104 15.82 -1.44 13.20
CA GLU A 104 14.49 -1.64 12.63
C GLU A 104 13.42 -1.79 13.72
N ASP A 105 12.34 -1.02 13.62
CA ASP A 105 11.17 -1.06 14.50
C ASP A 105 11.50 -1.04 16.02
N THR A 106 12.51 -0.26 16.37
CA THR A 106 13.06 -0.17 17.73
C THR A 106 12.13 0.53 18.71
N GLY A 107 11.25 1.39 18.19
CA GLY A 107 10.36 2.23 19.00
C GLY A 107 11.04 3.44 19.63
N PHE A 108 12.31 3.72 19.35
CA PHE A 108 13.05 4.86 19.91
C PHE A 108 12.45 6.22 19.53
N PHE A 109 11.71 6.29 18.44
CA PHE A 109 11.03 7.50 17.97
C PHE A 109 9.62 7.68 18.54
N LYS A 110 9.09 6.68 19.22
CA LYS A 110 7.78 6.71 19.87
C LYS A 110 7.90 6.84 21.40
N ASN A 111 8.84 6.15 21.98
CA ASN A 111 9.11 6.15 23.41
C ASN A 111 10.18 7.18 23.78
N LYS A 112 10.25 7.50 25.07
CA LYS A 112 11.33 8.38 25.58
C LYS A 112 12.67 7.67 25.42
N CYS A 113 13.58 8.27 24.72
CA CYS A 113 14.94 7.77 24.46
C CYS A 113 15.92 8.96 24.54
N GLU A 114 16.10 9.50 25.74
CA GLU A 114 16.86 10.74 25.94
C GLU A 114 18.36 10.52 25.79
N GLU A 115 18.87 9.43 26.34
CA GLU A 115 20.29 9.06 26.29
C GLU A 115 20.79 8.92 24.86
N LEU A 116 20.08 8.19 24.01
CA LEU A 116 20.41 8.04 22.59
C LEU A 116 20.25 9.36 21.82
N ALA A 117 19.22 10.15 22.15
CA ALA A 117 19.01 11.45 21.51
C ALA A 117 20.15 12.45 21.84
N ASP A 118 20.72 12.39 23.03
CA ASP A 118 21.87 13.19 23.40
C ASP A 118 23.15 12.69 22.72
N TYR A 119 23.32 11.37 22.60
CA TYR A 119 24.44 10.76 21.88
C TYR A 119 24.49 11.19 20.40
N MET A 120 23.32 11.40 19.75
CA MET A 120 23.25 11.87 18.36
C MET A 120 23.95 13.24 18.11
N LYS A 121 24.27 13.99 19.16
CA LYS A 121 24.94 15.30 19.02
C LYS A 121 26.43 15.19 18.74
N ASN A 122 27.06 14.09 19.15
CA ASN A 122 28.50 13.88 19.09
C ASN A 122 28.79 12.44 18.59
N LEU A 123 28.38 12.15 17.36
CA LEU A 123 28.62 10.84 16.74
C LEU A 123 30.09 10.71 16.31
N PRO A 124 30.75 9.57 16.51
CA PRO A 124 32.07 9.31 15.92
C PRO A 124 31.99 9.36 14.38
N ASP A 125 33.04 9.91 13.75
CA ASP A 125 33.09 10.14 12.30
C ASP A 125 32.92 8.85 11.46
N TYR A 126 33.33 7.72 12.02
CA TYR A 126 33.23 6.40 11.37
C TYR A 126 31.85 5.77 11.48
N LEU A 127 30.92 6.29 12.30
CA LEU A 127 29.64 5.66 12.60
C LEU A 127 28.52 6.12 11.66
N TYR A 128 27.83 5.16 11.06
CA TYR A 128 26.68 5.38 10.20
C TYR A 128 25.46 4.61 10.73
N LEU A 129 24.38 5.31 11.01
CA LEU A 129 23.16 4.76 11.58
C LEU A 129 22.00 4.84 10.56
N VAL A 130 21.33 3.72 10.35
CA VAL A 130 20.15 3.66 9.51
C VAL A 130 18.97 3.16 10.35
N PHE A 131 18.05 4.06 10.67
CA PHE A 131 16.80 3.72 11.34
C PHE A 131 15.71 3.46 10.32
N CYS A 132 15.00 2.34 10.46
CA CYS A 132 13.86 1.98 9.64
C CYS A 132 12.67 1.69 10.55
N GLU A 133 11.77 2.65 10.71
CA GLU A 133 10.69 2.61 11.70
C GLU A 133 9.31 2.56 11.02
N SER A 134 8.37 1.87 11.66
CA SER A 134 6.96 1.87 11.24
C SER A 134 6.21 3.07 11.80
N GLU A 135 6.48 3.45 13.04
CA GLU A 135 5.82 4.56 13.73
C GLU A 135 6.81 5.56 14.31
N VAL A 136 6.58 6.84 14.05
CA VAL A 136 7.45 7.94 14.50
C VAL A 136 6.60 9.09 15.05
N ASP A 137 6.89 9.54 16.29
CA ASP A 137 6.41 10.82 16.81
C ASP A 137 7.38 11.93 16.41
N LYS A 138 6.95 12.80 15.50
CA LYS A 138 7.76 13.95 15.01
C LYS A 138 8.08 14.97 16.10
N ARG A 139 7.41 14.91 17.25
CA ARG A 139 7.65 15.78 18.42
C ARG A 139 8.72 15.21 19.34
N SER A 140 9.04 13.92 19.20
CA SER A 140 10.03 13.25 20.06
C SER A 140 11.41 13.92 20.00
N ARG A 141 12.15 13.80 21.09
CA ARG A 141 13.52 14.32 21.18
C ARG A 141 14.45 13.64 20.18
N MET A 142 14.27 12.31 20.01
CA MET A 142 15.03 11.51 19.06
C MET A 142 14.81 11.97 17.60
N TYR A 143 13.55 12.23 17.20
CA TYR A 143 13.27 12.77 15.86
C TYR A 143 13.95 14.12 15.61
N LYS A 144 13.91 15.02 16.60
CA LYS A 144 14.56 16.34 16.50
C LYS A 144 16.08 16.22 16.41
N ALA A 145 16.68 15.30 17.18
CA ALA A 145 18.13 15.03 17.13
C ALA A 145 18.53 14.53 15.74
N VAL A 146 17.86 13.51 15.20
CA VAL A 146 18.15 13.01 13.85
C VAL A 146 17.92 14.07 12.78
N LYS A 147 16.89 14.90 12.92
CA LYS A 147 16.64 16.01 11.98
C LYS A 147 17.79 17.03 11.95
N ALA A 148 18.49 17.22 13.05
CA ALA A 148 19.60 18.17 13.16
C ALA A 148 20.91 17.64 12.53
N CYS A 149 21.21 16.32 12.63
CA CYS A 149 22.49 15.74 12.21
C CYS A 149 22.37 14.81 10.99
N GLY A 150 21.18 14.39 10.59
CA GLY A 150 20.96 13.35 9.59
C GLY A 150 20.01 13.71 8.46
N SER A 151 19.51 12.67 7.81
CA SER A 151 18.52 12.75 6.74
C SER A 151 17.28 11.92 7.11
N ILE A 152 16.09 12.45 6.83
CA ILE A 152 14.81 11.82 7.19
C ILE A 152 13.99 11.57 5.93
N GLY A 153 13.64 10.31 5.65
CA GLY A 153 12.78 9.90 4.55
C GLY A 153 11.39 9.46 5.05
N GLU A 154 10.33 10.22 4.72
CA GLU A 154 8.95 9.83 5.00
C GLU A 154 8.32 9.19 3.76
N PHE A 155 7.94 7.91 3.87
CA PHE A 155 7.34 7.13 2.79
C PHE A 155 5.83 7.04 2.98
N LYS A 156 5.10 7.95 2.33
CA LYS A 156 3.64 7.96 2.34
C LYS A 156 3.09 7.07 1.24
N GLN A 157 1.87 6.58 1.44
CA GLN A 157 1.14 5.89 0.38
C GLN A 157 1.06 6.77 -0.87
N GLN A 158 1.22 6.12 -2.02
CA GLN A 158 1.27 6.80 -3.29
C GLN A 158 -0.13 7.00 -3.87
N ASP A 159 -0.36 8.15 -4.51
CA ASP A 159 -1.59 8.39 -5.23
C ASP A 159 -1.69 7.54 -6.51
N GLU A 160 -2.93 7.38 -7.01
CA GLU A 160 -3.25 6.59 -8.20
C GLU A 160 -2.41 7.02 -9.42
N LYS A 161 -2.29 8.33 -9.64
CA LYS A 161 -1.54 8.86 -10.80
C LYS A 161 -0.06 8.52 -10.71
N THR A 162 0.48 8.52 -9.52
CA THR A 162 1.88 8.16 -9.25
C THR A 162 2.09 6.65 -9.44
N LEU A 163 1.17 5.82 -8.93
CA LEU A 163 1.21 4.37 -9.14
C LEU A 163 1.10 4.00 -10.61
N MET A 164 0.19 4.63 -11.36
CA MET A 164 0.06 4.42 -12.81
C MET A 164 1.35 4.75 -13.56
N ARG A 165 1.95 5.91 -13.27
CA ARG A 165 3.22 6.30 -13.88
C ARG A 165 4.36 5.37 -13.50
N TRP A 166 4.40 4.93 -12.25
CA TRP A 166 5.40 3.99 -11.75
C TRP A 166 5.28 2.63 -12.45
N ALA A 167 4.06 2.08 -12.56
CA ALA A 167 3.79 0.82 -13.26
C ALA A 167 4.17 0.90 -14.74
N ALA A 168 3.72 1.94 -15.45
CA ALA A 168 4.08 2.18 -16.84
C ALA A 168 5.60 2.36 -17.02
N GLY A 169 6.25 3.01 -16.04
CA GLY A 169 7.70 3.17 -16.02
C GLY A 169 8.48 1.86 -15.89
N ILE A 170 8.01 0.93 -15.05
CA ILE A 170 8.62 -0.40 -14.93
C ILE A 170 8.47 -1.19 -16.22
N LEU A 171 7.27 -1.21 -16.79
CA LEU A 171 7.01 -1.86 -18.08
C LEU A 171 7.87 -1.25 -19.18
N GLY A 172 7.96 0.08 -19.27
CA GLY A 172 8.76 0.79 -20.26
C GLY A 172 10.25 0.46 -20.20
N LYS A 173 10.83 0.28 -19.00
CA LYS A 173 12.22 -0.16 -18.81
C LYS A 173 12.49 -1.54 -19.40
N ASN A 174 11.47 -2.38 -19.43
CA ASN A 174 11.53 -3.71 -19.99
C ASN A 174 11.03 -3.77 -21.44
N GLY A 175 10.99 -2.62 -22.15
CA GLY A 175 10.59 -2.52 -23.54
C GLY A 175 9.08 -2.75 -23.78
N ARG A 176 8.25 -2.60 -22.75
CA ARG A 176 6.79 -2.80 -22.84
C ARG A 176 6.06 -1.48 -22.79
N LYS A 177 5.00 -1.35 -23.59
CA LYS A 177 4.06 -0.23 -23.59
C LYS A 177 2.73 -0.67 -23.03
N ILE A 178 2.02 0.23 -22.35
CA ILE A 178 0.69 -0.04 -21.79
C ILE A 178 -0.18 1.20 -21.95
N THR A 179 -1.48 1.01 -22.20
CA THR A 179 -2.41 2.14 -22.28
C THR A 179 -2.82 2.61 -20.87
N GLN A 180 -3.28 3.85 -20.75
CA GLN A 180 -3.80 4.37 -19.49
C GLN A 180 -4.94 3.49 -18.95
N ARG A 181 -5.87 3.08 -19.84
CA ARG A 181 -7.00 2.23 -19.48
C ARG A 181 -6.55 0.86 -18.95
N ASP A 182 -5.50 0.29 -19.52
CA ASP A 182 -5.00 -1.01 -19.10
C ASP A 182 -4.24 -0.92 -17.76
N VAL A 183 -3.54 0.19 -17.49
CA VAL A 183 -2.96 0.42 -16.16
C VAL A 183 -4.06 0.61 -15.10
N GLU A 184 -5.14 1.33 -15.41
CA GLU A 184 -6.31 1.46 -14.52
C GLU A 184 -6.92 0.06 -14.24
N LEU A 185 -7.05 -0.80 -15.27
CA LEU A 185 -7.48 -2.18 -15.11
C LEU A 185 -6.52 -2.96 -14.20
N LEU A 186 -5.22 -2.86 -14.44
CA LEU A 186 -4.20 -3.52 -13.61
C LEU A 186 -4.36 -3.11 -12.13
N LEU A 187 -4.42 -1.82 -11.83
CA LEU A 187 -4.60 -1.33 -10.46
C LEU A 187 -5.94 -1.79 -9.85
N SER A 188 -6.99 -1.88 -10.66
CA SER A 188 -8.29 -2.37 -10.20
C SER A 188 -8.26 -3.86 -9.82
N MET A 189 -7.42 -4.66 -10.46
CA MET A 189 -7.28 -6.11 -10.19
C MET A 189 -6.29 -6.41 -9.07
N THR A 190 -5.19 -5.66 -9.00
CA THR A 190 -4.06 -5.94 -8.10
C THR A 190 -4.08 -5.10 -6.82
N GLY A 191 -4.88 -4.04 -6.81
CA GLY A 191 -4.90 -3.05 -5.73
C GLY A 191 -3.76 -2.04 -5.85
N THR A 192 -3.60 -1.24 -4.78
CA THR A 192 -2.66 -0.12 -4.73
C THR A 192 -1.41 -0.41 -3.89
N ASP A 193 -1.25 -1.61 -3.37
CA ASP A 193 -0.04 -2.05 -2.69
C ASP A 193 1.12 -2.17 -3.70
N MET A 194 2.18 -1.39 -3.50
CA MET A 194 3.30 -1.34 -4.45
C MET A 194 4.09 -2.65 -4.52
N GLY A 195 4.17 -3.40 -3.42
CA GLY A 195 4.85 -4.70 -3.38
C GLY A 195 4.12 -5.73 -4.23
N ASN A 196 2.81 -5.84 -4.03
CA ASN A 196 1.96 -6.71 -4.85
C ASN A 196 1.96 -6.28 -6.33
N LEU A 197 1.77 -4.99 -6.59
CA LEU A 197 1.79 -4.45 -7.95
C LEU A 197 3.13 -4.74 -8.64
N ARG A 198 4.26 -4.71 -7.91
CA ARG A 198 5.57 -5.07 -8.45
C ARG A 198 5.64 -6.53 -8.89
N MET A 199 5.14 -7.45 -8.05
CA MET A 199 5.10 -8.87 -8.39
C MET A 199 4.24 -9.14 -9.64
N GLU A 200 3.06 -8.49 -9.72
CA GLU A 200 2.18 -8.63 -10.88
C GLU A 200 2.81 -8.05 -12.16
N LEU A 201 3.53 -6.94 -12.06
CA LEU A 201 4.28 -6.37 -13.18
C LEU A 201 5.40 -7.29 -13.65
N GLU A 202 6.11 -7.98 -12.76
CA GLU A 202 7.14 -8.96 -13.12
C GLU A 202 6.56 -10.16 -13.87
N LYS A 203 5.40 -10.67 -13.41
CA LYS A 203 4.68 -11.72 -14.15
C LYS A 203 4.25 -11.26 -15.54
N LEU A 204 3.73 -10.04 -15.67
CA LEU A 204 3.35 -9.46 -16.96
C LEU A 204 4.54 -9.30 -17.90
N ILE A 205 5.69 -8.83 -17.40
CA ILE A 205 6.92 -8.68 -18.17
C ILE A 205 7.36 -10.03 -18.73
N SER A 206 7.37 -11.07 -17.88
CA SER A 206 7.74 -12.43 -18.31
C SER A 206 6.74 -13.02 -19.31
N TYR A 207 5.43 -12.88 -19.02
CA TYR A 207 4.37 -13.41 -19.91
C TYR A 207 4.36 -12.75 -21.28
N THR A 208 4.70 -11.47 -21.36
CA THR A 208 4.73 -10.69 -22.60
C THR A 208 6.11 -10.66 -23.25
N GLU A 209 6.99 -11.60 -22.93
CA GLU A 209 8.32 -11.68 -23.56
C GLU A 209 8.21 -11.73 -25.08
N GLY A 210 9.04 -10.95 -25.78
CA GLY A 210 9.00 -10.80 -27.24
C GLY A 210 7.90 -9.88 -27.78
N ARG A 211 7.02 -9.33 -26.96
CA ARG A 211 5.94 -8.41 -27.36
C ARG A 211 6.19 -7.00 -26.81
N GLU A 212 5.84 -5.97 -27.57
CA GLU A 212 6.01 -4.57 -27.13
C GLU A 212 4.84 -4.03 -26.29
N VAL A 213 3.66 -4.64 -26.39
CA VAL A 213 2.42 -4.09 -25.82
C VAL A 213 1.83 -5.06 -24.83
N VAL A 214 1.52 -4.56 -23.63
CA VAL A 214 0.68 -5.24 -22.62
C VAL A 214 -0.77 -4.84 -22.83
N THR A 215 -1.65 -5.82 -22.98
CA THR A 215 -3.08 -5.63 -23.25
C THR A 215 -3.94 -6.01 -22.04
N ALA A 216 -5.22 -5.59 -22.06
CA ALA A 216 -6.21 -6.01 -21.06
C ALA A 216 -6.32 -7.55 -20.96
N ALA A 217 -6.21 -8.27 -22.08
CA ALA A 217 -6.27 -9.74 -22.10
C ALA A 217 -5.07 -10.36 -21.35
N ASP A 218 -3.87 -9.78 -21.50
CA ASP A 218 -2.67 -10.24 -20.77
C ASP A 218 -2.82 -10.04 -19.26
N ILE A 219 -3.35 -8.87 -18.86
CA ILE A 219 -3.60 -8.54 -17.45
C ILE A 219 -4.60 -9.54 -16.85
N GLN A 220 -5.69 -9.82 -17.55
CA GLN A 220 -6.72 -10.77 -17.10
C GLN A 220 -6.20 -12.22 -17.05
N ALA A 221 -5.29 -12.60 -17.93
CA ALA A 221 -4.73 -13.94 -17.99
C ALA A 221 -3.70 -14.21 -16.87
N VAL A 222 -2.93 -13.18 -16.48
CA VAL A 222 -1.74 -13.36 -15.63
C VAL A 222 -1.91 -12.82 -14.24
N CYS A 223 -2.56 -11.64 -14.10
CA CYS A 223 -2.65 -10.98 -12.82
C CYS A 223 -3.65 -11.65 -11.90
N THR A 224 -3.20 -11.94 -10.70
CA THR A 224 -4.04 -12.54 -9.68
C THR A 224 -4.97 -11.48 -9.09
N THR A 225 -6.26 -11.70 -9.22
CA THR A 225 -7.24 -10.85 -8.55
C THR A 225 -7.16 -11.07 -7.05
N GLN A 226 -6.87 -10.02 -6.29
CA GLN A 226 -6.89 -10.11 -4.82
C GLN A 226 -8.29 -10.50 -4.32
N THR A 227 -8.36 -11.19 -3.18
CA THR A 227 -9.62 -11.53 -2.51
C THR A 227 -10.53 -10.32 -2.33
N THR A 228 -9.96 -9.17 -1.96
CA THR A 228 -10.70 -7.91 -1.83
C THR A 228 -11.36 -7.52 -3.16
N ASN A 229 -10.70 -7.71 -4.29
CA ASN A 229 -11.23 -7.38 -5.61
C ASN A 229 -12.30 -8.38 -6.06
N LYS A 230 -12.17 -9.68 -5.74
CA LYS A 230 -13.25 -10.66 -5.93
C LYS A 230 -14.50 -10.28 -5.16
N ILE A 231 -14.34 -9.72 -3.96
CA ILE A 231 -15.45 -9.17 -3.18
C ILE A 231 -16.07 -7.94 -3.86
N PHE A 232 -15.26 -7.07 -4.48
CA PHE A 232 -15.78 -5.97 -5.30
C PHE A 232 -16.62 -6.47 -6.48
N ASP A 233 -16.16 -7.51 -7.17
CA ASP A 233 -16.90 -8.13 -8.27
C ASP A 233 -18.22 -8.77 -7.78
N MET A 234 -18.18 -9.40 -6.61
CA MET A 234 -19.38 -9.95 -5.97
C MET A 234 -20.37 -8.84 -5.58
N VAL A 235 -19.89 -7.75 -4.96
CA VAL A 235 -20.72 -6.57 -4.64
C VAL A 235 -21.33 -5.98 -5.91
N ARG A 236 -20.55 -5.88 -6.99
CA ARG A 236 -21.05 -5.42 -8.29
C ARG A 236 -22.18 -6.34 -8.79
N ALA A 237 -21.97 -7.66 -8.76
CA ALA A 237 -23.01 -8.61 -9.17
C ALA A 237 -24.28 -8.47 -8.30
N VAL A 238 -24.14 -8.24 -6.99
CA VAL A 238 -25.26 -7.95 -6.08
C VAL A 238 -25.98 -6.66 -6.51
N THR A 239 -25.22 -5.59 -6.78
CA THR A 239 -25.82 -4.29 -7.15
C THR A 239 -26.44 -4.30 -8.55
N GLU A 240 -25.95 -5.13 -9.45
CA GLU A 240 -26.48 -5.38 -10.78
C GLU A 240 -27.68 -6.35 -10.77
N LYS A 241 -28.09 -6.83 -9.57
CA LYS A 241 -29.17 -7.81 -9.38
C LYS A 241 -28.90 -9.16 -10.08
N ASN A 242 -27.63 -9.48 -10.26
CA ASN A 242 -27.21 -10.76 -10.82
C ASN A 242 -26.89 -11.75 -9.68
N GLN A 243 -27.96 -12.27 -9.07
CA GLN A 243 -27.90 -13.15 -7.91
C GLN A 243 -27.04 -14.40 -8.16
N LYS A 244 -27.24 -15.04 -9.34
CA LYS A 244 -26.47 -16.24 -9.69
C LYS A 244 -24.96 -15.96 -9.66
N ARG A 245 -24.52 -14.92 -10.37
CA ARG A 245 -23.10 -14.54 -10.41
C ARG A 245 -22.57 -14.15 -9.04
N ALA A 246 -23.36 -13.47 -8.21
CA ALA A 246 -22.97 -13.09 -6.87
C ALA A 246 -22.72 -14.31 -5.97
N LEU A 247 -23.59 -15.32 -6.04
CA LEU A 247 -23.43 -16.58 -5.31
C LEU A 247 -22.26 -17.41 -5.87
N ASP A 248 -22.09 -17.50 -7.19
CA ASP A 248 -20.95 -18.19 -7.79
C ASP A 248 -19.63 -17.61 -7.28
N LEU A 249 -19.47 -16.27 -7.25
CA LEU A 249 -18.31 -15.59 -6.71
C LEU A 249 -18.13 -15.82 -5.20
N TYR A 250 -19.20 -15.92 -4.45
CA TYR A 250 -19.16 -16.26 -3.03
C TYR A 250 -18.62 -17.68 -2.81
N TYR A 251 -19.12 -18.67 -3.53
CA TYR A 251 -18.65 -20.04 -3.43
C TYR A 251 -17.20 -20.21 -3.91
N ASP A 252 -16.77 -19.43 -4.91
CA ASP A 252 -15.38 -19.37 -5.33
C ASP A 252 -14.47 -18.89 -4.18
N LEU A 253 -14.91 -17.86 -3.42
CA LEU A 253 -14.19 -17.38 -2.25
C LEU A 253 -14.08 -18.43 -1.15
N LEU A 254 -15.17 -19.18 -0.89
CA LEU A 254 -15.15 -20.30 0.06
C LEU A 254 -14.21 -21.44 -0.38
N THR A 255 -14.18 -21.74 -1.68
CA THR A 255 -13.25 -22.74 -2.25
C THR A 255 -11.79 -22.33 -2.06
N LEU A 256 -11.50 -21.01 -2.08
CA LEU A 256 -10.21 -20.45 -1.74
C LEU A 256 -9.92 -20.41 -0.23
N ARG A 257 -10.79 -21.00 0.58
CA ARG A 257 -10.72 -21.05 2.06
C ARG A 257 -10.76 -19.66 2.72
N GLU A 258 -11.41 -18.68 2.08
CA GLU A 258 -11.67 -17.41 2.74
C GLU A 258 -12.76 -17.61 3.81
N PRO A 259 -12.52 -17.19 5.06
CA PRO A 259 -13.49 -17.33 6.14
C PRO A 259 -14.77 -16.54 5.84
N PRO A 260 -15.98 -17.13 5.99
CA PRO A 260 -17.25 -16.42 5.73
C PRO A 260 -17.39 -15.11 6.50
N MET A 261 -16.94 -15.07 7.75
CA MET A 261 -16.96 -13.85 8.57
C MET A 261 -16.06 -12.73 8.02
N ARG A 262 -14.93 -13.08 7.40
CA ARG A 262 -14.10 -12.11 6.70
C ARG A 262 -14.79 -11.57 5.45
N ILE A 263 -15.48 -12.44 4.71
CA ILE A 263 -16.28 -12.04 3.54
C ILE A 263 -17.39 -11.10 3.98
N LEU A 264 -18.12 -11.44 5.05
CA LEU A 264 -19.19 -10.62 5.63
C LEU A 264 -18.66 -9.22 6.01
N PHE A 265 -17.56 -9.15 6.72
CA PHE A 265 -16.92 -7.88 7.11
C PHE A 265 -16.56 -7.02 5.88
N LEU A 266 -15.99 -7.63 4.84
CA LEU A 266 -15.60 -6.91 3.63
C LEU A 266 -16.83 -6.47 2.82
N LEU A 267 -17.90 -7.26 2.77
CA LEU A 267 -19.18 -6.86 2.20
C LEU A 267 -19.77 -5.66 2.94
N ALA A 268 -19.85 -5.73 4.26
CA ALA A 268 -20.34 -4.64 5.10
C ALA A 268 -19.55 -3.34 4.86
N LYS A 269 -18.23 -3.45 4.80
CA LYS A 269 -17.34 -2.33 4.48
C LYS A 269 -17.66 -1.71 3.12
N GLN A 270 -17.89 -2.56 2.09
CA GLN A 270 -18.19 -2.09 0.74
C GLN A 270 -19.55 -1.38 0.70
N PHE A 271 -20.61 -1.98 1.27
CA PHE A 271 -21.94 -1.36 1.32
C PHE A 271 -21.91 -0.03 2.10
N ARG A 272 -21.15 0.06 3.18
CA ARG A 272 -20.91 1.32 3.88
C ARG A 272 -20.25 2.37 3.00
N GLN A 273 -19.23 1.99 2.23
CA GLN A 273 -18.56 2.91 1.30
C GLN A 273 -19.49 3.36 0.17
N ILE A 274 -20.34 2.47 -0.36
CA ILE A 274 -21.37 2.78 -1.36
C ILE A 274 -22.37 3.79 -0.78
N CYS A 275 -22.86 3.57 0.46
CA CYS A 275 -23.78 4.46 1.16
C CYS A 275 -23.17 5.85 1.36
N LEU A 276 -21.96 5.93 1.87
CA LEU A 276 -21.24 7.20 2.08
C LEU A 276 -20.99 7.93 0.75
N THR A 277 -20.60 7.20 -0.31
CA THR A 277 -20.40 7.78 -1.63
C THR A 277 -21.69 8.39 -2.16
N LYS A 278 -22.83 7.70 -1.99
CA LYS A 278 -24.13 8.23 -2.41
C LYS A 278 -24.53 9.50 -1.65
N LYS A 279 -24.40 9.50 -0.33
CA LYS A 279 -24.68 10.66 0.53
C LYS A 279 -23.84 11.87 0.15
N LEU A 280 -22.52 11.69 0.08
CA LEU A 280 -21.57 12.76 -0.26
C LEU A 280 -21.80 13.30 -1.69
N SER A 281 -22.20 12.42 -2.64
CA SER A 281 -22.58 12.86 -3.99
C SER A 281 -23.85 13.69 -4.00
N GLN A 282 -24.83 13.38 -3.14
CA GLN A 282 -26.06 14.18 -2.98
C GLN A 282 -25.79 15.53 -2.32
N GLU A 283 -24.76 15.63 -1.47
CA GLU A 283 -24.25 16.89 -0.91
C GLU A 283 -23.48 17.75 -1.93
N GLY A 284 -23.30 17.27 -3.16
CA GLY A 284 -22.66 18.00 -4.25
C GLY A 284 -21.13 17.88 -4.30
N LEU A 285 -20.51 16.99 -3.50
CA LEU A 285 -19.06 16.80 -3.52
C LEU A 285 -18.59 16.14 -4.82
N SER A 286 -17.45 16.60 -5.33
CA SER A 286 -16.78 15.98 -6.48
C SER A 286 -16.20 14.60 -6.14
N GLN A 287 -15.94 13.76 -7.16
CA GLN A 287 -15.34 12.44 -6.97
C GLN A 287 -13.97 12.50 -6.27
N THR A 288 -13.19 13.54 -6.50
CA THR A 288 -11.89 13.73 -5.85
C THR A 288 -12.00 14.07 -4.37
N GLU A 289 -12.99 14.89 -4.00
CA GLU A 289 -13.26 15.21 -2.60
C GLU A 289 -13.80 14.00 -1.84
N ILE A 290 -14.70 13.22 -2.48
CA ILE A 290 -15.21 11.96 -1.91
C ILE A 290 -14.06 10.97 -1.72
N ALA A 291 -13.17 10.82 -2.71
CA ALA A 291 -11.99 9.95 -2.63
C ALA A 291 -11.10 10.32 -1.43
N SER A 292 -10.84 11.62 -1.25
CA SER A 292 -10.06 12.12 -0.11
C SER A 292 -10.73 11.84 1.23
N LYS A 293 -12.06 12.06 1.34
CA LYS A 293 -12.82 11.80 2.57
C LYS A 293 -12.89 10.31 2.94
N LEU A 294 -13.01 9.43 1.93
CA LEU A 294 -13.09 7.98 2.13
C LEU A 294 -11.72 7.30 2.25
N GLY A 295 -10.62 8.03 1.95
CA GLY A 295 -9.28 7.46 1.93
C GLY A 295 -9.09 6.39 0.86
N VAL A 296 -9.76 6.52 -0.31
CA VAL A 296 -9.70 5.56 -1.41
C VAL A 296 -9.33 6.24 -2.73
N PRO A 297 -8.76 5.51 -3.70
CA PRO A 297 -8.48 6.04 -5.03
C PRO A 297 -9.73 6.53 -5.77
N SER A 298 -9.59 7.50 -6.68
CA SER A 298 -10.71 8.09 -7.41
C SER A 298 -11.44 7.09 -8.31
N PHE A 299 -10.72 6.10 -8.87
CA PHE A 299 -11.36 5.04 -9.67
C PHE A 299 -12.28 4.15 -8.81
N VAL A 300 -11.93 3.93 -7.53
CA VAL A 300 -12.78 3.19 -6.59
C VAL A 300 -14.08 3.96 -6.36
N VAL A 301 -14.02 5.28 -6.18
CA VAL A 301 -15.21 6.13 -6.03
C VAL A 301 -16.12 6.05 -7.26
N ARG A 302 -15.56 6.02 -8.48
CA ARG A 302 -16.35 5.80 -9.71
C ARG A 302 -17.11 4.47 -9.68
N ASN A 303 -16.46 3.40 -9.27
CA ASN A 303 -17.09 2.08 -9.14
C ASN A 303 -18.18 2.07 -8.06
N LEU A 304 -17.88 2.64 -6.88
CA LEU A 304 -18.85 2.76 -5.78
C LEU A 304 -20.06 3.61 -6.19
N ALA A 305 -19.85 4.72 -6.90
CA ALA A 305 -20.95 5.55 -7.42
C ALA A 305 -21.80 4.81 -8.47
N SER A 306 -21.20 3.96 -9.30
CA SER A 306 -21.95 3.09 -10.21
C SER A 306 -22.83 2.10 -9.44
N CYS A 307 -22.28 1.40 -8.45
CA CYS A 307 -23.01 0.50 -7.58
C CYS A 307 -24.14 1.20 -6.80
N ALA A 308 -23.92 2.44 -6.38
CA ALA A 308 -24.89 3.25 -5.63
C ALA A 308 -26.17 3.61 -6.41
N ARG A 309 -26.15 3.53 -7.75
CA ARG A 309 -27.30 3.89 -8.59
C ARG A 309 -28.49 2.97 -8.38
N SER A 310 -28.26 1.71 -8.09
CA SER A 310 -29.30 0.68 -7.96
C SER A 310 -30.07 0.73 -6.64
N TYR A 311 -29.66 1.58 -5.69
CA TYR A 311 -30.23 1.65 -4.34
C TYR A 311 -30.60 3.07 -3.95
N THR A 312 -31.58 3.22 -3.06
CA THR A 312 -31.82 4.45 -2.30
C THR A 312 -30.82 4.55 -1.15
N VAL A 313 -30.71 5.73 -0.52
CA VAL A 313 -29.88 5.89 0.70
C VAL A 313 -30.42 5.01 1.82
N GLU A 314 -31.73 5.00 2.01
CA GLU A 314 -32.43 4.19 3.02
C GLU A 314 -32.16 2.68 2.85
N GLU A 315 -32.22 2.18 1.61
CA GLU A 315 -31.89 0.77 1.31
C GLU A 315 -30.43 0.43 1.67
N LEU A 316 -29.49 1.36 1.43
CA LEU A 316 -28.10 1.16 1.78
C LEU A 316 -27.86 1.24 3.30
N GLU A 317 -28.57 2.10 4.01
CA GLU A 317 -28.52 2.16 5.47
C GLU A 317 -29.09 0.89 6.11
N ASN A 318 -30.21 0.39 5.57
CA ASN A 318 -30.79 -0.87 6.01
C ASN A 318 -29.84 -2.05 5.71
N ALA A 319 -29.19 -2.05 4.55
CA ALA A 319 -28.17 -3.05 4.24
C ALA A 319 -27.01 -3.05 5.26
N VAL A 320 -26.50 -1.88 5.61
CA VAL A 320 -25.43 -1.79 6.60
C VAL A 320 -25.89 -2.31 7.97
N ARG A 321 -27.14 -2.06 8.39
CA ARG A 321 -27.70 -2.60 9.64
C ARG A 321 -27.81 -4.12 9.57
N ASP A 322 -28.41 -4.66 8.49
CA ASP A 322 -28.54 -6.11 8.31
C ASP A 322 -27.19 -6.85 8.34
N PHE A 323 -26.09 -6.23 7.83
CA PHE A 323 -24.75 -6.80 7.95
C PHE A 323 -24.26 -6.87 9.40
N VAL A 324 -24.59 -5.86 10.22
CA VAL A 324 -24.25 -5.84 11.66
C VAL A 324 -25.06 -6.90 12.40
N ASP A 325 -26.37 -6.97 12.14
CA ASP A 325 -27.26 -7.95 12.76
C ASP A 325 -26.87 -9.39 12.40
N ALA A 326 -26.46 -9.62 11.16
CA ALA A 326 -25.95 -10.90 10.69
C ALA A 326 -24.62 -11.28 11.38
N GLU A 327 -23.72 -10.33 11.60
CA GLU A 327 -22.47 -10.55 12.35
C GLU A 327 -22.77 -10.95 13.81
N GLU A 328 -23.72 -10.29 14.46
CA GLU A 328 -24.16 -10.60 15.80
C GLU A 328 -24.82 -12.00 15.87
N ALA A 329 -25.70 -12.33 14.92
CA ALA A 329 -26.36 -13.62 14.85
C ALA A 329 -25.35 -14.79 14.71
N VAL A 330 -24.27 -14.59 13.94
CA VAL A 330 -23.21 -15.61 13.82
C VAL A 330 -22.41 -15.70 15.13
N LYS A 331 -22.03 -14.56 15.74
CA LYS A 331 -21.27 -14.55 17.01
C LYS A 331 -22.02 -15.16 18.17
N THR A 332 -23.34 -15.02 18.20
CA THR A 332 -24.23 -15.62 19.22
C THR A 332 -24.62 -17.08 18.90
N GLY A 333 -24.21 -17.61 17.75
CA GLY A 333 -24.55 -18.97 17.33
C GLY A 333 -25.99 -19.16 16.84
N THR A 334 -26.72 -18.08 16.65
CA THR A 334 -28.11 -18.11 16.17
C THR A 334 -28.21 -18.46 14.68
N LEU A 335 -27.17 -18.14 13.90
CA LEU A 335 -27.11 -18.40 12.47
C LEU A 335 -25.73 -18.92 12.08
N GLY A 336 -25.67 -19.87 11.13
CA GLY A 336 -24.40 -20.34 10.56
C GLY A 336 -23.74 -19.27 9.70
N ASP A 337 -22.42 -19.18 9.75
CA ASP A 337 -21.62 -18.14 9.08
C ASP A 337 -21.79 -18.16 7.54
N VAL A 338 -21.75 -19.33 6.91
CA VAL A 338 -21.97 -19.49 5.46
C VAL A 338 -23.36 -19.02 5.07
N LEU A 339 -24.38 -19.51 5.77
CA LEU A 339 -25.78 -19.18 5.48
C LEU A 339 -26.08 -17.70 5.68
N SER A 340 -25.44 -17.07 6.68
CA SER A 340 -25.60 -15.63 6.96
C SER A 340 -25.23 -14.78 5.76
N VAL A 341 -24.10 -15.07 5.11
CA VAL A 341 -23.65 -14.34 3.91
C VAL A 341 -24.54 -14.62 2.72
N GLU A 342 -24.97 -15.89 2.52
CA GLU A 342 -25.87 -16.26 1.43
C GLU A 342 -27.20 -15.50 1.50
N LEU A 343 -27.80 -15.43 2.68
CA LEU A 343 -29.06 -14.73 2.88
C LEU A 343 -28.97 -13.24 2.53
N LEU A 344 -27.86 -12.59 2.90
CA LEU A 344 -27.62 -11.19 2.57
C LEU A 344 -27.39 -11.00 1.07
N ILE A 345 -26.63 -11.89 0.41
CA ILE A 345 -26.43 -11.85 -1.04
C ILE A 345 -27.78 -11.98 -1.73
N VAL A 346 -28.60 -12.97 -1.36
CA VAL A 346 -29.93 -13.19 -1.93
C VAL A 346 -30.84 -11.97 -1.71
N LYS A 347 -30.89 -11.44 -0.47
CA LYS A 347 -31.73 -10.29 -0.11
C LYS A 347 -31.39 -9.06 -0.96
N TYR A 348 -30.13 -8.76 -1.14
CA TYR A 348 -29.69 -7.52 -1.81
C TYR A 348 -29.50 -7.69 -3.33
N SER A 349 -29.44 -8.93 -3.85
CA SER A 349 -29.41 -9.19 -5.30
C SER A 349 -30.76 -9.46 -5.91
N SER A 350 -31.81 -9.66 -5.13
CA SER A 350 -33.17 -9.87 -5.64
C SER A 350 -33.69 -8.67 -6.43
N ALA A 351 -34.34 -8.91 -7.55
CA ALA A 351 -35.05 -7.86 -8.29
C ALA A 351 -36.16 -7.26 -7.39
N ARG A 352 -36.36 -5.95 -7.47
CA ARG A 352 -37.52 -5.31 -6.80
C ARG A 352 -38.79 -5.99 -7.28
N THR A 353 -39.44 -6.74 -6.43
CA THR A 353 -40.88 -7.02 -6.60
C THR A 353 -41.55 -5.65 -6.52
N LYS A 354 -42.05 -5.14 -7.64
CA LYS A 354 -42.94 -3.98 -7.62
C LYS A 354 -44.12 -4.42 -6.71
N SER A 355 -44.15 -3.84 -5.51
CA SER A 355 -45.38 -3.87 -4.71
C SER A 355 -46.43 -3.20 -5.54
N ALA A 356 -47.46 -4.00 -5.93
CA ALA A 356 -48.64 -3.55 -6.61
C ALA A 356 -49.43 -2.60 -5.70
#